data_4a5926d6d3313de08ab402cb489d74d6
#
_entry.id   4a5926d6d3313de08ab402cb489d74d6
#
_cell.length_a   1.000
_cell.length_b   1.000
_cell.length_c   1.000
_cell.angle_alpha   90.00
_cell.angle_beta   90.00
_cell.angle_gamma   90.00
#
_symmetry.space_group_name_H-M   'P 1'
#
loop_
_entity.id
_entity.type
_entity.pdbx_description
1 polymer ?
#
loop_
_entity_poly.entity_id
_entity_poly.type
_entity_poly.pdbx_seq_one_letter_code
_entity_poly.pdbx_strand_id
1 'polypeptide(L)'
;MRTMLSLAFVLLATPAFAQEKLSGSNVDSRIGMAFKVSDAALRKLVPEGWEINAPTSGPSQGANLNVTLVNMQTAYDAEGKPTTPYRGVAFSVPMKRRDGGATGPMIIAGLFTSNYAPGAYGVFLPARITVDRKVRMDLDGKTTVDETWELRADGGHTIDIHVQYAAGVPAVSKVEQRVYSAAKPDFFRIYRFEAATDVVRSVPTGVDRVSRVSFKAAGDKLGTLFDGSQQLVSVTAIPWYSRQVSLPAY
;
A
#
# COMPACT_ATOMS: atom_id res chain seq x y z
N MET A 1 -70.98 14.84 24.82
CA MET A 1 -69.66 14.28 25.11
C MET A 1 -68.85 14.14 23.78
N ARG A 2 -67.86 15.02 23.54
CA ARG A 2 -67.02 14.98 22.37
C ARG A 2 -65.65 14.39 22.82
N THR A 3 -65.34 13.18 22.40
CA THR A 3 -64.04 12.51 22.66
C THR A 3 -63.00 13.02 21.67
N MET A 4 -62.01 13.77 22.14
CA MET A 4 -60.83 14.15 21.36
C MET A 4 -59.86 12.95 21.32
N LEU A 5 -59.61 12.45 20.12
CA LEU A 5 -58.62 11.42 19.86
C LEU A 5 -57.27 12.13 19.61
N SER A 6 -56.34 12.08 20.56
CA SER A 6 -55.00 12.62 20.41
C SER A 6 -54.15 11.60 19.66
N LEU A 7 -53.73 11.96 18.42
CA LEU A 7 -52.83 11.18 17.59
C LEU A 7 -51.41 11.50 18.00
N ALA A 8 -50.72 10.59 18.71
CA ALA A 8 -49.31 10.72 19.07
C ALA A 8 -48.45 10.32 17.85
N PHE A 9 -47.79 11.31 17.25
CA PHE A 9 -46.77 11.09 16.22
C PHE A 9 -45.49 10.56 16.88
N VAL A 10 -45.20 9.29 16.75
CA VAL A 10 -43.89 8.71 17.12
C VAL A 10 -42.92 9.00 15.98
N LEU A 11 -42.05 9.99 16.16
CA LEU A 11 -40.87 10.23 15.30
C LEU A 11 -39.91 9.07 15.50
N LEU A 12 -39.89 8.13 14.57
CA LEU A 12 -38.84 7.13 14.43
C LEU A 12 -37.53 7.86 13.97
N ALA A 13 -36.65 8.19 14.90
CA ALA A 13 -35.30 8.61 14.59
C ALA A 13 -34.61 7.42 13.96
N THR A 14 -34.49 7.37 12.64
CA THR A 14 -33.59 6.47 11.94
C THR A 14 -32.18 6.83 12.38
N PRO A 15 -31.35 5.88 12.87
CA PRO A 15 -29.96 6.17 13.13
C PRO A 15 -29.30 6.60 11.80
N ALA A 16 -28.85 7.84 11.72
CA ALA A 16 -28.02 8.31 10.63
C ALA A 16 -26.72 7.53 10.74
N PHE A 17 -26.62 6.42 10.01
CA PHE A 17 -25.32 5.76 9.80
C PHE A 17 -24.44 6.79 9.11
N ALA A 18 -23.40 7.20 9.80
CA ALA A 18 -22.40 8.09 9.26
C ALA A 18 -21.88 7.48 7.95
N GLN A 19 -22.16 8.13 6.81
CA GLN A 19 -21.90 7.58 5.49
C GLN A 19 -20.43 7.80 5.13
N GLU A 20 -19.72 6.72 4.74
CA GLU A 20 -18.38 6.84 4.18
C GLU A 20 -18.38 7.80 3.00
N LYS A 21 -17.34 8.64 2.91
CA LYS A 21 -17.19 9.59 1.81
C LYS A 21 -16.17 9.06 0.79
N LEU A 22 -16.63 8.82 -0.44
CA LEU A 22 -15.70 8.52 -1.55
C LEU A 22 -14.70 9.68 -1.70
N SER A 23 -13.43 9.36 -1.82
CA SER A 23 -12.33 10.32 -2.02
C SER A 23 -11.77 10.27 -3.44
N GLY A 24 -11.98 9.17 -4.16
CA GLY A 24 -11.53 8.99 -5.53
C GLY A 24 -11.27 7.53 -5.87
N SER A 25 -10.85 7.29 -7.10
CA SER A 25 -10.51 5.97 -7.62
C SER A 25 -9.28 6.03 -8.52
N ASN A 26 -8.64 4.89 -8.73
CA ASN A 26 -7.49 4.79 -9.62
C ASN A 26 -7.29 3.38 -10.17
N VAL A 27 -6.56 3.33 -11.29
CA VAL A 27 -5.98 2.09 -11.81
C VAL A 27 -4.46 2.26 -11.86
N ASP A 28 -3.74 1.26 -11.40
CA ASP A 28 -2.28 1.25 -11.38
C ASP A 28 -1.71 -0.16 -11.57
N SER A 29 -0.42 -0.25 -11.85
CA SER A 29 0.37 -1.47 -11.69
C SER A 29 1.32 -1.29 -10.50
N ARG A 30 1.65 -2.42 -9.83
CA ARG A 30 2.49 -2.40 -8.63
C ARG A 30 3.50 -3.53 -8.63
N ILE A 31 4.57 -3.29 -7.87
CA ILE A 31 5.42 -4.33 -7.33
C ILE A 31 5.41 -4.21 -5.82
N GLY A 32 5.06 -5.28 -5.15
CA GLY A 32 5.17 -5.41 -3.69
C GLY A 32 6.44 -6.18 -3.34
N MET A 33 7.21 -5.67 -2.40
CA MET A 33 8.37 -6.34 -1.82
C MET A 33 8.18 -6.42 -0.32
N ALA A 34 8.16 -7.61 0.25
CA ALA A 34 8.03 -7.80 1.68
C ALA A 34 9.38 -8.13 2.30
N PHE A 35 9.75 -7.42 3.35
CA PHE A 35 11.02 -7.55 4.05
C PHE A 35 10.82 -7.94 5.51
N LYS A 36 11.78 -8.68 6.05
CA LYS A 36 12.04 -8.72 7.49
C LYS A 36 13.19 -7.77 7.77
N VAL A 37 12.92 -6.75 8.59
CA VAL A 37 13.90 -5.77 9.08
C VAL A 37 13.93 -5.78 10.60
N SER A 38 14.85 -5.01 11.21
CA SER A 38 14.95 -4.87 12.66
C SER A 38 13.63 -4.37 13.28
N ASP A 39 13.02 -5.16 14.16
CA ASP A 39 11.82 -4.76 14.91
C ASP A 39 12.11 -3.51 15.78
N ALA A 40 13.34 -3.38 16.32
CA ALA A 40 13.74 -2.23 17.12
C ALA A 40 13.80 -0.94 16.27
N ALA A 41 14.25 -1.03 15.01
CA ALA A 41 14.25 0.10 14.10
C ALA A 41 12.80 0.50 13.70
N LEU A 42 11.94 -0.47 13.40
CA LEU A 42 10.53 -0.21 13.08
C LEU A 42 9.76 0.42 14.25
N ARG A 43 9.99 -0.03 15.48
CA ARG A 43 9.30 0.52 16.67
C ARG A 43 9.53 2.01 16.85
N LYS A 44 10.62 2.57 16.37
CA LYS A 44 10.89 4.02 16.40
C LYS A 44 10.04 4.82 15.39
N LEU A 45 9.45 4.13 14.41
CA LEU A 45 8.69 4.76 13.32
C LEU A 45 7.17 4.56 13.44
N VAL A 46 6.73 3.72 14.38
CA VAL A 46 5.31 3.42 14.60
C VAL A 46 4.83 4.08 15.90
N PRO A 47 3.58 4.56 15.96
CA PRO A 47 3.06 5.24 17.12
C PRO A 47 2.83 4.28 18.32
N GLU A 48 2.80 4.84 19.53
CA GLU A 48 2.40 4.13 20.74
C GLU A 48 0.99 3.54 20.59
N GLY A 49 0.70 2.48 21.34
CA GLY A 49 -0.60 1.79 21.30
C GLY A 49 -0.75 0.82 20.13
N TRP A 50 0.22 0.78 19.20
CA TRP A 50 0.24 -0.16 18.08
C TRP A 50 1.38 -1.18 18.24
N GLU A 51 1.18 -2.38 17.71
CA GLU A 51 2.19 -3.42 17.64
C GLU A 51 2.30 -4.02 16.24
N ILE A 52 3.50 -4.49 15.90
CA ILE A 52 3.76 -5.15 14.61
C ILE A 52 2.99 -6.47 14.56
N ASN A 53 2.22 -6.65 13.50
CA ASN A 53 1.39 -7.83 13.26
C ASN A 53 1.85 -8.54 11.98
N ALA A 54 3.06 -9.08 12.00
CA ALA A 54 3.61 -9.80 10.87
C ALA A 54 2.71 -10.98 10.46
N PRO A 55 2.52 -11.26 9.16
CA PRO A 55 1.76 -12.42 8.70
C PRO A 55 2.35 -13.73 9.26
N THR A 56 1.48 -14.61 9.74
CA THR A 56 1.86 -15.93 10.31
C THR A 56 1.81 -17.04 9.28
N SER A 57 1.33 -16.76 8.06
CA SER A 57 1.23 -17.72 6.94
C SER A 57 1.26 -17.00 5.60
N GLY A 58 1.34 -17.78 4.53
CA GLY A 58 1.30 -17.27 3.15
C GLY A 58 2.64 -16.73 2.64
N PRO A 59 2.63 -16.11 1.44
CA PRO A 59 3.86 -15.75 0.73
C PRO A 59 4.76 -14.75 1.47
N SER A 60 4.19 -13.90 2.33
CA SER A 60 4.93 -12.89 3.11
C SER A 60 5.05 -13.26 4.58
N GLN A 61 4.94 -14.53 4.95
CA GLN A 61 5.06 -14.99 6.34
C GLN A 61 6.34 -14.47 6.98
N GLY A 62 6.20 -13.87 8.16
CA GLY A 62 7.31 -13.32 8.96
C GLY A 62 7.80 -11.94 8.51
N ALA A 63 7.37 -11.41 7.37
CA ALA A 63 7.72 -10.06 6.95
C ALA A 63 7.07 -9.01 7.86
N ASN A 64 7.83 -7.97 8.21
CA ASN A 64 7.34 -6.89 9.06
C ASN A 64 7.35 -5.51 8.37
N LEU A 65 7.84 -5.44 7.15
CA LEU A 65 7.86 -4.22 6.33
C LEU A 65 7.44 -4.56 4.89
N ASN A 66 6.48 -3.80 4.36
CA ASN A 66 6.10 -3.87 2.95
C ASN A 66 6.57 -2.60 2.23
N VAL A 67 7.21 -2.79 1.09
CA VAL A 67 7.59 -1.75 0.14
C VAL A 67 6.72 -1.92 -1.09
N THR A 68 5.91 -0.91 -1.41
CA THR A 68 4.99 -0.96 -2.56
C THR A 68 5.37 0.11 -3.57
N LEU A 69 5.80 -0.32 -4.75
CA LEU A 69 6.01 0.54 -5.90
C LEU A 69 4.65 0.76 -6.58
N VAL A 70 4.28 2.01 -6.80
CA VAL A 70 3.00 2.40 -7.38
C VAL A 70 3.24 3.14 -8.69
N ASN A 71 2.82 2.54 -9.80
CA ASN A 71 2.82 3.18 -11.12
C ASN A 71 1.37 3.44 -11.55
N MET A 72 0.84 4.59 -11.15
CA MET A 72 -0.55 4.95 -11.43
C MET A 72 -0.72 5.33 -12.89
N GLN A 73 -1.75 4.78 -13.53
CA GLN A 73 -2.08 4.98 -14.93
C GLN A 73 -3.23 5.94 -15.10
N THR A 74 -4.27 5.78 -14.27
CA THR A 74 -5.43 6.68 -14.23
C THR A 74 -5.78 7.02 -12.79
N ALA A 75 -6.29 8.24 -12.58
CA ALA A 75 -6.79 8.70 -11.29
C ALA A 75 -8.01 9.58 -11.49
N TYR A 76 -8.98 9.44 -10.61
CA TYR A 76 -10.22 10.21 -10.59
C TYR A 76 -10.52 10.70 -9.19
N ASP A 77 -11.10 11.90 -9.08
CA ASP A 77 -11.64 12.42 -7.83
C ASP A 77 -12.96 11.75 -7.43
N ALA A 78 -13.61 12.26 -6.38
CA ALA A 78 -14.85 11.71 -5.85
C ALA A 78 -16.02 11.83 -6.84
N GLU A 79 -15.99 12.83 -7.71
CA GLU A 79 -16.99 13.15 -8.72
C GLU A 79 -16.73 12.40 -10.04
N GLY A 80 -15.65 11.59 -10.12
CA GLY A 80 -15.26 10.86 -11.32
C GLY A 80 -14.51 11.70 -12.34
N LYS A 81 -14.07 12.90 -11.97
CA LYS A 81 -13.28 13.76 -12.86
C LYS A 81 -11.82 13.30 -12.87
N PRO A 82 -11.18 13.22 -14.05
CA PRO A 82 -9.78 12.84 -14.16
C PRO A 82 -8.85 13.78 -13.37
N THR A 83 -7.89 13.19 -12.66
CA THR A 83 -6.82 13.90 -11.94
C THR A 83 -5.46 13.42 -12.43
N THR A 84 -4.40 14.15 -12.10
CA THR A 84 -3.04 13.80 -12.53
C THR A 84 -2.57 12.52 -11.84
N PRO A 85 -2.23 11.44 -12.58
CA PRO A 85 -1.62 10.25 -12.01
C PRO A 85 -0.28 10.56 -11.34
N TYR A 86 0.08 9.74 -10.36
CA TYR A 86 1.34 9.86 -9.64
C TYR A 86 2.09 8.53 -9.57
N ARG A 87 3.38 8.62 -9.29
CA ARG A 87 4.25 7.45 -9.06
C ARG A 87 4.92 7.55 -7.71
N GLY A 88 5.32 6.42 -7.17
CA GLY A 88 6.07 6.44 -5.92
C GLY A 88 6.29 5.08 -5.31
N VAL A 89 6.97 5.12 -4.17
CA VAL A 89 7.23 3.98 -3.32
C VAL A 89 6.73 4.29 -1.92
N ALA A 90 5.84 3.44 -1.41
CA ALA A 90 5.30 3.52 -0.05
C ALA A 90 5.90 2.42 0.82
N PHE A 91 6.23 2.77 2.07
CA PHE A 91 6.65 1.85 3.11
C PHE A 91 5.52 1.69 4.11
N SER A 92 5.09 0.47 4.35
CA SER A 92 4.05 0.17 5.32
C SER A 92 4.43 -1.01 6.22
N VAL A 93 3.98 -0.93 7.47
CA VAL A 93 4.15 -1.97 8.48
C VAL A 93 2.80 -2.62 8.73
N PRO A 94 2.67 -3.96 8.72
CA PRO A 94 1.45 -4.61 9.16
C PRO A 94 1.29 -4.41 10.68
N MET A 95 0.19 -3.77 11.09
CA MET A 95 -0.02 -3.33 12.45
C MET A 95 -1.36 -3.80 13.01
N LYS A 96 -1.44 -3.95 14.34
CA LYS A 96 -2.69 -4.04 15.09
C LYS A 96 -2.63 -3.15 16.32
N ARG A 97 -3.76 -2.61 16.75
CA ARG A 97 -3.86 -1.88 18.01
C ARG A 97 -3.82 -2.86 19.18
N ARG A 98 -3.17 -2.48 20.27
CA ARG A 98 -3.08 -3.30 21.48
C ARG A 98 -4.43 -3.48 22.19
N ASP A 99 -5.35 -2.54 22.00
CA ASP A 99 -6.73 -2.63 22.50
C ASP A 99 -7.64 -3.55 21.67
N GLY A 100 -7.11 -4.15 20.59
CA GLY A 100 -7.85 -5.03 19.69
C GLY A 100 -8.76 -4.30 18.69
N GLY A 101 -8.82 -2.95 18.73
CA GLY A 101 -9.80 -2.17 17.97
C GLY A 101 -9.52 -2.03 16.46
N ALA A 102 -8.29 -2.24 16.01
CA ALA A 102 -7.92 -1.98 14.62
C ALA A 102 -6.76 -2.85 14.15
N THR A 103 -6.81 -3.27 12.89
CA THR A 103 -5.75 -4.02 12.20
C THR A 103 -5.63 -3.55 10.76
N GLY A 104 -4.42 -3.43 10.26
CA GLY A 104 -4.15 -3.06 8.87
C GLY A 104 -2.74 -2.52 8.63
N PRO A 105 -2.36 -2.27 7.38
CA PRO A 105 -1.09 -1.64 7.06
C PRO A 105 -1.06 -0.19 7.54
N MET A 106 0.04 0.20 8.15
CA MET A 106 0.32 1.57 8.55
C MET A 106 1.43 2.15 7.68
N ILE A 107 1.15 3.22 6.98
CA ILE A 107 2.12 3.94 6.14
C ILE A 107 3.06 4.74 7.04
N ILE A 108 4.37 4.45 6.96
CA ILE A 108 5.41 5.06 7.79
C ILE A 108 6.30 6.06 7.04
N ALA A 109 6.47 5.86 5.74
CA ALA A 109 7.32 6.70 4.87
C ALA A 109 6.98 6.45 3.40
N GLY A 110 7.58 7.22 2.51
CA GLY A 110 7.56 6.99 1.07
C GLY A 110 8.13 8.16 0.28
N LEU A 111 8.47 7.88 -0.98
CA LEU A 111 8.89 8.87 -1.96
C LEU A 111 7.88 8.86 -3.11
N PHE A 112 7.27 10.01 -3.38
CA PHE A 112 6.26 10.16 -4.43
C PHE A 112 6.53 11.39 -5.30
N THR A 113 5.98 11.39 -6.51
CA THR A 113 6.00 12.60 -7.36
C THR A 113 5.39 13.80 -6.60
N SER A 114 5.89 15.01 -6.88
CA SER A 114 5.55 16.23 -6.14
C SER A 114 4.06 16.59 -6.19
N ASN A 115 3.35 16.18 -7.24
CA ASN A 115 1.90 16.39 -7.37
C ASN A 115 1.06 15.57 -6.34
N TYR A 116 1.68 14.60 -5.64
CA TYR A 116 1.00 13.81 -4.62
C TYR A 116 1.56 14.00 -3.20
N ALA A 117 2.86 14.22 -3.05
CA ALA A 117 3.48 14.41 -1.74
C ALA A 117 3.01 15.72 -1.07
N PRO A 118 2.78 15.77 0.27
CA PRO A 118 3.03 14.72 1.28
C PRO A 118 1.94 13.65 1.36
N GLY A 119 0.93 13.70 0.48
CA GLY A 119 -0.17 12.75 0.40
C GLY A 119 -1.11 12.80 1.61
N ALA A 120 -2.16 11.99 1.56
CA ALA A 120 -3.17 11.96 2.62
C ALA A 120 -2.60 11.49 3.98
N TYR A 121 -1.55 10.67 3.95
CA TYR A 121 -0.90 10.14 5.16
C TYR A 121 0.09 11.11 5.80
N GLY A 122 0.49 12.18 5.09
CA GLY A 122 1.39 13.22 5.61
C GLY A 122 2.85 12.78 5.80
N VAL A 123 3.26 11.65 5.22
CA VAL A 123 4.59 11.05 5.45
C VAL A 123 5.44 10.92 4.17
N PHE A 124 4.89 11.29 3.01
CA PHE A 124 5.60 11.15 1.75
C PHE A 124 6.46 12.38 1.46
N LEU A 125 7.67 12.14 0.98
CA LEU A 125 8.55 13.18 0.48
C LEU A 125 8.41 13.32 -1.04
N PRO A 126 8.43 14.53 -1.58
CA PRO A 126 8.45 14.76 -3.02
C PRO A 126 9.77 14.26 -3.61
N ALA A 127 9.68 13.55 -4.74
CA ALA A 127 10.84 12.96 -5.40
C ALA A 127 10.75 13.06 -6.92
N ARG A 128 11.92 13.12 -7.56
CA ARG A 128 12.07 12.78 -8.98
C ARG A 128 12.10 11.27 -9.10
N ILE A 129 11.33 10.74 -10.05
CA ILE A 129 11.14 9.30 -10.21
C ILE A 129 11.33 8.94 -11.68
N THR A 130 12.26 8.03 -11.94
CA THR A 130 12.45 7.39 -13.24
C THR A 130 12.02 5.93 -13.13
N VAL A 131 11.25 5.47 -14.10
CA VAL A 131 10.82 4.07 -14.22
C VAL A 131 11.13 3.61 -15.63
N ASP A 132 11.91 2.54 -15.74
CA ASP A 132 12.12 1.81 -17.00
C ASP A 132 11.52 0.41 -16.84
N ARG A 133 10.61 0.03 -17.73
CA ARG A 133 9.97 -1.27 -17.72
C ARG A 133 9.95 -1.88 -19.10
N LYS A 134 10.57 -3.05 -19.24
CA LYS A 134 10.63 -3.85 -20.45
C LYS A 134 9.85 -5.14 -20.24
N VAL A 135 8.93 -5.42 -21.13
CA VAL A 135 8.17 -6.68 -21.17
C VAL A 135 8.52 -7.39 -22.46
N ARG A 136 9.01 -8.61 -22.35
CA ARG A 136 9.33 -9.47 -23.49
C ARG A 136 8.48 -10.72 -23.41
N MET A 137 7.84 -11.07 -24.52
CA MET A 137 7.14 -12.33 -24.69
C MET A 137 7.91 -13.16 -25.72
N ASP A 138 8.28 -14.37 -25.37
CA ASP A 138 8.94 -15.31 -26.25
C ASP A 138 7.93 -16.09 -27.10
N LEU A 139 8.40 -16.81 -28.13
CA LEU A 139 7.54 -17.56 -29.04
C LEU A 139 6.74 -18.68 -28.36
N ASP A 140 7.22 -19.19 -27.25
CA ASP A 140 6.55 -20.18 -26.41
C ASP A 140 5.52 -19.56 -25.43
N GLY A 141 5.30 -18.24 -25.52
CA GLY A 141 4.37 -17.48 -24.68
C GLY A 141 4.92 -17.12 -23.31
N LYS A 142 6.17 -17.44 -22.99
CA LYS A 142 6.80 -17.05 -21.72
C LYS A 142 7.05 -15.55 -21.70
N THR A 143 6.55 -14.89 -20.67
CA THR A 143 6.70 -13.46 -20.48
C THR A 143 7.76 -13.17 -19.41
N THR A 144 8.74 -12.32 -19.76
CA THR A 144 9.75 -11.80 -18.82
C THR A 144 9.54 -10.30 -18.65
N VAL A 145 9.58 -9.83 -17.42
CA VAL A 145 9.50 -8.41 -17.05
C VAL A 145 10.83 -8.01 -16.42
N ASP A 146 11.38 -6.89 -16.88
CA ASP A 146 12.58 -6.23 -16.35
C ASP A 146 12.18 -4.80 -15.99
N GLU A 147 12.25 -4.44 -14.70
CA GLU A 147 11.77 -3.15 -14.21
C GLU A 147 12.77 -2.51 -13.25
N THR A 148 13.13 -1.25 -13.55
CA THR A 148 14.06 -0.44 -12.77
C THR A 148 13.35 0.82 -12.28
N TRP A 149 13.57 1.17 -11.01
CA TRP A 149 13.07 2.39 -10.39
C TRP A 149 14.21 3.16 -9.77
N GLU A 150 14.29 4.43 -10.07
CA GLU A 150 15.20 5.37 -9.43
C GLU A 150 14.41 6.52 -8.84
N LEU A 151 14.54 6.73 -7.54
CA LEU A 151 13.86 7.80 -6.81
C LEU A 151 14.91 8.65 -6.11
N ARG A 152 14.79 9.98 -6.27
CA ARG A 152 15.70 10.96 -5.68
C ARG A 152 14.87 12.10 -5.08
N ALA A 153 14.99 12.28 -3.75
CA ALA A 153 14.38 13.38 -3.02
C ALA A 153 15.44 14.21 -2.30
N ASP A 154 15.06 15.40 -1.89
CA ASP A 154 15.94 16.29 -1.14
C ASP A 154 16.38 15.67 0.19
N GLY A 155 17.48 16.16 0.77
CA GLY A 155 18.04 15.60 2.01
C GLY A 155 18.73 14.26 1.85
N GLY A 156 19.12 13.87 0.61
CA GLY A 156 19.88 12.64 0.35
C GLY A 156 19.03 11.35 0.38
N HIS A 157 17.70 11.50 0.35
CA HIS A 157 16.82 10.33 0.27
C HIS A 157 16.83 9.73 -1.14
N THR A 158 17.29 8.48 -1.24
CA THR A 158 17.37 7.76 -2.51
C THR A 158 16.80 6.36 -2.38
N ILE A 159 16.18 5.87 -3.45
CA ILE A 159 15.78 4.48 -3.59
C ILE A 159 16.14 4.02 -5.00
N ASP A 160 16.85 2.91 -5.10
CA ASP A 160 17.19 2.23 -6.35
C ASP A 160 16.69 0.79 -6.28
N ILE A 161 15.87 0.41 -7.24
CA ILE A 161 15.26 -0.93 -7.31
C ILE A 161 15.44 -1.46 -8.72
N HIS A 162 15.85 -2.71 -8.82
CA HIS A 162 15.84 -3.46 -10.06
C HIS A 162 15.24 -4.82 -9.79
N VAL A 163 14.24 -5.22 -10.54
CA VAL A 163 13.61 -6.54 -10.46
C VAL A 163 13.40 -7.09 -11.86
N GLN A 164 13.86 -8.34 -12.07
CA GLN A 164 13.63 -9.09 -13.31
C GLN A 164 13.03 -10.45 -12.95
N TYR A 165 11.91 -10.80 -13.58
CA TYR A 165 11.18 -12.02 -13.26
C TYR A 165 10.45 -12.60 -14.47
N ALA A 166 10.22 -13.92 -14.42
CA ALA A 166 9.28 -14.57 -15.32
C ALA A 166 7.86 -14.43 -14.75
N ALA A 167 6.96 -13.84 -15.53
CA ALA A 167 5.57 -13.70 -15.14
C ALA A 167 4.85 -15.06 -15.15
N GLY A 168 3.94 -15.23 -14.21
CA GLY A 168 3.03 -16.38 -14.12
C GLY A 168 1.60 -15.95 -14.42
N VAL A 169 0.65 -16.81 -14.06
CA VAL A 169 -0.78 -16.52 -14.16
C VAL A 169 -1.19 -15.82 -12.86
N PRO A 170 -1.62 -14.54 -12.91
CA PRO A 170 -2.04 -13.83 -11.71
C PRO A 170 -3.35 -14.40 -11.14
N ALA A 171 -3.45 -14.47 -9.82
CA ALA A 171 -4.72 -14.69 -9.13
C ALA A 171 -5.44 -13.36 -8.93
N VAL A 172 -6.75 -13.35 -9.18
CA VAL A 172 -7.59 -12.16 -8.97
C VAL A 172 -8.25 -12.23 -7.59
N SER A 173 -8.20 -11.11 -6.87
CA SER A 173 -8.82 -10.98 -5.55
C SER A 173 -9.51 -9.63 -5.39
N LYS A 174 -10.58 -9.61 -4.57
CA LYS A 174 -11.26 -8.38 -4.12
C LYS A 174 -11.06 -8.25 -2.62
N VAL A 175 -10.62 -7.08 -2.19
CA VAL A 175 -10.27 -6.83 -0.80
C VAL A 175 -10.79 -5.47 -0.35
N GLU A 176 -11.28 -5.41 0.89
CA GLU A 176 -11.46 -4.17 1.63
C GLU A 176 -10.45 -4.14 2.77
N GLN A 177 -9.74 -3.03 2.92
CA GLN A 177 -8.83 -2.84 4.04
C GLN A 177 -8.75 -1.39 4.49
N ARG A 178 -8.50 -1.21 5.78
CA ARG A 178 -8.16 0.09 6.36
C ARG A 178 -6.65 0.28 6.31
N VAL A 179 -6.22 1.45 5.81
CA VAL A 179 -4.81 1.81 5.71
C VAL A 179 -4.57 3.04 6.58
N TYR A 180 -3.68 2.91 7.56
CA TYR A 180 -3.43 3.88 8.62
C TYR A 180 -2.21 4.76 8.31
N SER A 181 -2.06 5.87 9.05
CA SER A 181 -0.93 6.79 8.98
C SER A 181 -0.14 6.78 10.28
N ALA A 182 1.19 6.64 10.19
CA ALA A 182 2.06 6.80 11.38
C ALA A 182 2.11 8.25 11.89
N ALA A 183 1.96 9.24 11.00
CA ALA A 183 1.93 10.66 11.39
C ALA A 183 0.59 11.10 12.02
N LYS A 184 -0.49 10.34 11.77
CA LYS A 184 -1.85 10.61 12.24
C LYS A 184 -2.50 9.29 12.63
N PRO A 185 -2.21 8.71 13.81
CA PRO A 185 -2.56 7.33 14.16
C PRO A 185 -4.05 6.99 14.14
N ASP A 186 -4.92 7.99 14.32
CA ASP A 186 -6.37 7.83 14.24
C ASP A 186 -6.94 8.03 12.82
N PHE A 187 -6.11 8.53 11.90
CA PHE A 187 -6.48 8.69 10.51
C PHE A 187 -6.26 7.40 9.73
N PHE A 188 -7.28 7.00 9.00
CA PHE A 188 -7.19 5.91 8.03
C PHE A 188 -8.00 6.22 6.77
N ARG A 189 -7.70 5.49 5.71
CA ARG A 189 -8.51 5.41 4.50
C ARG A 189 -9.00 3.99 4.32
N ILE A 190 -10.19 3.86 3.74
CA ILE A 190 -10.78 2.58 3.38
C ILE A 190 -10.48 2.35 1.91
N TYR A 191 -9.77 1.27 1.61
CA TYR A 191 -9.45 0.85 0.26
C TYR A 191 -10.31 -0.35 -0.10
N ARG A 192 -11.14 -0.19 -1.14
CA ARG A 192 -11.81 -1.30 -1.82
C ARG A 192 -11.12 -1.49 -3.14
N PHE A 193 -10.49 -2.63 -3.33
CA PHE A 193 -9.72 -2.87 -4.53
C PHE A 193 -9.90 -4.28 -5.07
N GLU A 194 -9.70 -4.38 -6.38
CA GLU A 194 -9.54 -5.62 -7.10
C GLU A 194 -8.14 -5.64 -7.71
N ALA A 195 -7.44 -6.75 -7.59
CA ALA A 195 -6.06 -6.89 -8.01
C ALA A 195 -5.79 -8.24 -8.66
N ALA A 196 -5.03 -8.21 -9.75
CA ALA A 196 -4.42 -9.39 -10.34
C ALA A 196 -3.00 -9.54 -9.74
N THR A 197 -2.79 -10.58 -8.94
CA THR A 197 -1.59 -10.74 -8.10
C THR A 197 -0.81 -11.98 -8.51
N ASP A 198 0.47 -11.81 -8.83
CA ASP A 198 1.41 -12.89 -9.16
C ASP A 198 2.59 -12.86 -8.15
N VAL A 199 2.67 -13.88 -7.30
CA VAL A 199 3.80 -14.07 -6.38
C VAL A 199 4.96 -14.62 -7.18
N VAL A 200 5.94 -13.77 -7.51
CA VAL A 200 7.10 -14.15 -8.33
C VAL A 200 8.28 -14.68 -7.50
N ARG A 201 8.33 -14.31 -6.21
CA ARG A 201 9.26 -14.86 -5.23
C ARG A 201 8.60 -14.95 -3.86
N SER A 202 8.82 -16.05 -3.17
CA SER A 202 8.42 -16.21 -1.76
C SER A 202 9.29 -17.26 -1.10
N VAL A 203 10.10 -16.86 -0.13
CA VAL A 203 10.91 -17.79 0.68
C VAL A 203 10.03 -18.79 1.44
N PRO A 204 8.93 -18.37 2.12
CA PRO A 204 8.09 -19.29 2.86
C PRO A 204 7.38 -20.36 2.02
N THR A 205 7.07 -20.04 0.76
CA THR A 205 6.33 -20.99 -0.13
C THR A 205 7.20 -21.63 -1.19
N GLY A 206 8.51 -21.34 -1.22
CA GLY A 206 9.46 -21.93 -2.16
C GLY A 206 9.30 -21.45 -3.62
N VAL A 207 8.54 -20.38 -3.86
CA VAL A 207 8.41 -19.79 -5.20
C VAL A 207 9.63 -18.93 -5.49
N ASP A 208 10.30 -19.16 -6.62
CA ASP A 208 11.35 -18.26 -7.11
C ASP A 208 11.39 -18.23 -8.65
N ARG A 209 10.82 -17.19 -9.22
CA ARG A 209 10.84 -16.86 -10.65
C ARG A 209 11.55 -15.54 -10.91
N VAL A 210 12.30 -15.04 -9.91
CA VAL A 210 13.07 -13.79 -9.98
C VAL A 210 14.50 -14.12 -10.40
N SER A 211 14.90 -13.68 -11.58
CA SER A 211 16.28 -13.84 -12.08
C SER A 211 17.22 -12.77 -11.56
N ARG A 212 16.70 -11.58 -11.22
CA ARG A 212 17.46 -10.48 -10.63
C ARG A 212 16.58 -9.67 -9.68
N VAL A 213 17.13 -9.36 -8.51
CA VAL A 213 16.53 -8.39 -7.59
C VAL A 213 17.62 -7.61 -6.87
N SER A 214 17.51 -6.29 -6.87
CA SER A 214 18.28 -5.42 -6.00
C SER A 214 17.39 -4.35 -5.42
N PHE A 215 17.63 -4.01 -4.17
CA PHE A 215 16.96 -2.94 -3.47
C PHE A 215 17.98 -2.18 -2.65
N LYS A 216 18.09 -0.87 -2.87
CA LYS A 216 18.94 0.03 -2.09
C LYS A 216 18.09 1.22 -1.69
N ALA A 217 18.17 1.61 -0.43
CA ALA A 217 17.50 2.81 0.08
C ALA A 217 18.45 3.53 1.03
N ALA A 218 18.47 4.85 0.94
CA ALA A 218 19.26 5.72 1.80
C ALA A 218 18.42 6.94 2.22
N GLY A 219 18.88 7.62 3.26
CA GLY A 219 18.20 8.72 3.94
C GLY A 219 17.89 8.36 5.38
N ASP A 220 17.57 9.34 6.22
CA ASP A 220 17.51 9.21 7.68
C ASP A 220 16.74 7.97 8.18
N LYS A 221 15.43 7.90 7.89
CA LYS A 221 14.58 6.79 8.33
C LYS A 221 14.86 5.50 7.55
N LEU A 222 15.10 5.61 6.24
CA LEU A 222 15.30 4.46 5.37
C LEU A 222 16.64 3.78 5.64
N GLY A 223 17.71 4.54 5.87
CA GLY A 223 19.02 4.01 6.21
C GLY A 223 19.02 3.13 7.46
N THR A 224 18.16 3.41 8.43
CA THR A 224 18.05 2.57 9.64
C THR A 224 17.28 1.28 9.43
N LEU A 225 16.45 1.20 8.38
CA LEU A 225 15.69 -0.01 8.02
C LEU A 225 16.46 -0.90 7.05
N PHE A 226 17.34 -0.29 6.23
CA PHE A 226 18.10 -0.96 5.17
C PHE A 226 19.61 -0.81 5.40
N ASP A 227 20.04 -1.26 6.58
CA ASP A 227 21.44 -1.22 7.06
C ASP A 227 22.29 -2.42 6.62
N GLY A 228 21.74 -3.30 5.79
CA GLY A 228 22.38 -4.53 5.32
C GLY A 228 21.88 -5.79 6.04
N SER A 229 21.14 -5.67 7.15
CA SER A 229 20.57 -6.81 7.88
C SER A 229 19.19 -7.25 7.36
N GLN A 230 18.57 -6.45 6.50
CA GLN A 230 17.24 -6.74 5.98
C GLN A 230 17.21 -8.01 5.12
N GLN A 231 16.14 -8.77 5.24
CA GLN A 231 15.89 -9.97 4.45
C GLN A 231 14.70 -9.77 3.53
N LEU A 232 14.86 -9.99 2.23
CA LEU A 232 13.76 -10.02 1.28
C LEU A 232 13.00 -11.34 1.41
N VAL A 233 11.76 -11.28 1.86
CA VAL A 233 10.89 -12.44 2.09
C VAL A 233 10.10 -12.80 0.84
N SER A 234 9.51 -11.80 0.16
CA SER A 234 8.75 -12.05 -1.06
C SER A 234 8.77 -10.86 -2.03
N VAL A 235 8.51 -11.18 -3.30
CA VAL A 235 8.23 -10.22 -4.37
C VAL A 235 6.94 -10.61 -5.04
N THR A 236 6.05 -9.64 -5.22
CA THR A 236 4.73 -9.82 -5.82
C THR A 236 4.56 -8.81 -6.95
N ALA A 237 4.32 -9.29 -8.16
CA ALA A 237 3.92 -8.46 -9.28
C ALA A 237 2.39 -8.30 -9.28
N ILE A 238 1.90 -7.08 -9.45
CA ILE A 238 0.49 -6.75 -9.55
C ILE A 238 0.30 -5.97 -10.85
N PRO A 239 0.16 -6.67 -12.00
CA PRO A 239 0.07 -6.01 -13.31
C PRO A 239 -1.16 -5.13 -13.45
N TRP A 240 -2.21 -5.43 -12.68
CA TRP A 240 -3.43 -4.66 -12.65
C TRP A 240 -3.97 -4.55 -11.23
N TYR A 241 -4.29 -3.31 -10.83
CA TYR A 241 -4.85 -2.95 -9.54
C TYR A 241 -5.84 -1.82 -9.74
N SER A 242 -7.10 -2.05 -9.44
CA SER A 242 -8.16 -1.05 -9.47
C SER A 242 -8.67 -0.79 -8.06
N ARG A 243 -8.75 0.48 -7.66
CA ARG A 243 -9.09 0.85 -6.29
C ARG A 243 -10.06 2.01 -6.22
N GLN A 244 -11.02 1.89 -5.30
CA GLN A 244 -11.78 3.00 -4.72
C GLN A 244 -11.22 3.33 -3.33
N VAL A 245 -11.18 4.62 -3.02
CA VAL A 245 -10.68 5.14 -1.75
C VAL A 245 -11.80 5.93 -1.08
N SER A 246 -12.17 5.55 0.13
CA SER A 246 -13.12 6.28 0.96
C SER A 246 -12.46 6.80 2.24
N LEU A 247 -13.01 7.89 2.76
CA LEU A 247 -12.75 8.37 4.11
C LEU A 247 -13.80 7.78 5.05
N PRO A 248 -13.43 7.47 6.30
CA PRO A 248 -14.43 7.11 7.31
C PRO A 248 -15.38 8.27 7.53
N ALA A 249 -16.61 7.93 7.87
CA ALA A 249 -17.55 8.88 8.41
C ALA A 249 -17.21 9.12 9.89
N TYR A 250 -17.16 10.38 10.30
CA TYR A 250 -16.98 10.82 11.68
C TYR A 250 -18.31 11.38 12.21
#